data_09cce7815f76c66c96a9e8b6b090a86c
#
_entry.id   09cce7815f76c66c96a9e8b6b090a86c
#
_cell.length_a   1.000
_cell.length_b   1.000
_cell.length_c   1.000
_cell.angle_alpha   90.00
_cell.angle_beta   90.00
_cell.angle_gamma   90.00
#
_symmetry.space_group_name_H-M   'P 1'
#
loop_
_entity.id
_entity.type
_entity.pdbx_description
1 polymer ?
#
loop_
_entity_poly.entity_id
_entity_poly.type
_entity_poly.pdbx_seq_one_letter_code
_entity_poly.pdbx_strand_id
1 'polypeptide(L)'
;MLIRALAIFLIAVAALAIAGPAGAQGKLAVYSANDANLNRFVFEAFTRETGIEVEPVEGGSGVVFRRIASERERPLGDVVWGVSRALLQTNRGLLAPYASKNKDAVPAQFRDPEDRWIGNNLHLLVILQNTRLVAAEAGPKTWTDLLDPQWKGKIAFTDPANSGSAFSNLTMLAELWGGGDAGWDKVARLLANTRVLNRSTLVFQGVGNGEFPLGMSLEYAGLLWASNGAPVKVVYPQDGTIAQMEGVGVIKGGPNPDAAQKFVDYINRKDVREAILRFAFRRPARQDLDLTKLPGGMPSLADVKLVGYDEDGWAARRAETLQKIQDIVRRTR
;
A
#
# COMPACT_ATOMS: atom_id res chain seq x y z
N MET A 1 -43.00 9.34 -59.05
CA MET A 1 -42.13 10.02 -58.06
C MET A 1 -42.34 9.57 -56.60
N LEU A 2 -43.48 9.04 -56.21
CA LEU A 2 -43.77 8.62 -54.80
C LEU A 2 -43.06 7.32 -54.38
N ILE A 3 -42.75 6.38 -55.27
CA ILE A 3 -42.15 5.08 -54.91
C ILE A 3 -40.64 5.20 -54.57
N ARG A 4 -39.95 6.18 -55.07
CA ARG A 4 -38.54 6.43 -54.76
C ARG A 4 -38.30 7.12 -53.39
N ALA A 5 -39.29 7.89 -52.92
CA ALA A 5 -39.20 8.57 -51.63
C ALA A 5 -39.42 7.60 -50.43
N LEU A 6 -40.23 6.54 -50.65
CA LEU A 6 -40.53 5.54 -49.60
C LEU A 6 -39.34 4.60 -49.32
N ALA A 7 -38.52 4.29 -50.35
CA ALA A 7 -37.34 3.42 -50.21
C ALA A 7 -36.19 4.10 -49.45
N ILE A 8 -36.05 5.42 -49.59
CA ILE A 8 -34.99 6.21 -48.88
C ILE A 8 -35.36 6.38 -47.42
N PHE A 9 -36.64 6.49 -47.07
CA PHE A 9 -37.07 6.63 -45.67
C PHE A 9 -36.94 5.32 -44.88
N LEU A 10 -37.12 4.16 -45.51
CA LEU A 10 -36.94 2.84 -44.89
C LEU A 10 -35.46 2.48 -44.64
N ILE A 11 -34.53 2.97 -45.46
CA ILE A 11 -33.08 2.78 -45.26
C ILE A 11 -32.55 3.69 -44.15
N ALA A 12 -33.10 4.90 -43.96
CA ALA A 12 -32.71 5.83 -42.89
C ALA A 12 -33.19 5.34 -41.51
N VAL A 13 -34.32 4.62 -41.42
CA VAL A 13 -34.81 4.06 -40.15
C VAL A 13 -34.07 2.78 -39.75
N ALA A 14 -33.55 2.00 -40.71
CA ALA A 14 -32.77 0.79 -40.42
C ALA A 14 -31.32 1.12 -39.92
N ALA A 15 -30.77 2.30 -40.23
CA ALA A 15 -29.44 2.73 -39.78
C ALA A 15 -29.43 3.29 -38.36
N LEU A 16 -30.58 3.63 -37.76
CA LEU A 16 -30.67 4.10 -36.37
C LEU A 16 -30.83 3.00 -35.32
N ALA A 17 -31.01 1.73 -35.75
CA ALA A 17 -31.28 0.61 -34.83
C ALA A 17 -30.04 -0.17 -34.37
N ILE A 18 -28.79 0.28 -34.68
CA ILE A 18 -27.55 -0.41 -34.31
C ILE A 18 -26.72 0.45 -33.31
N ALA A 19 -27.27 1.53 -32.78
CA ALA A 19 -26.77 2.07 -31.54
C ALA A 19 -27.31 1.20 -30.39
N GLY A 20 -26.69 0.06 -30.16
CA GLY A 20 -26.89 -0.68 -28.90
C GLY A 20 -26.73 0.32 -27.74
N PRO A 21 -27.46 0.12 -26.64
CA PRO A 21 -27.32 1.02 -25.50
C PRO A 21 -25.82 1.10 -25.20
N ALA A 22 -25.23 2.30 -25.27
CA ALA A 22 -23.98 2.58 -24.63
C ALA A 22 -24.25 2.22 -23.16
N GLY A 23 -23.88 0.99 -22.78
CA GLY A 23 -24.07 0.49 -21.43
C GLY A 23 -23.51 1.56 -20.52
N ALA A 24 -24.29 2.00 -19.56
CA ALA A 24 -23.86 2.96 -18.56
C ALA A 24 -22.48 2.49 -18.12
N GLN A 25 -21.43 3.26 -18.45
CA GLN A 25 -20.09 2.96 -18.01
C GLN A 25 -20.16 2.82 -16.49
N GLY A 26 -19.94 1.62 -15.97
CA GLY A 26 -20.02 1.37 -14.55
C GLY A 26 -19.02 2.27 -13.82
N LYS A 27 -19.35 2.70 -12.61
CA LYS A 27 -18.44 3.43 -11.73
C LYS A 27 -17.90 2.51 -10.65
N LEU A 28 -16.71 2.79 -10.16
CA LEU A 28 -16.08 2.03 -9.09
C LEU A 28 -15.38 2.99 -8.13
N ALA A 29 -15.83 3.07 -6.90
CA ALA A 29 -15.18 3.86 -5.86
C ALA A 29 -14.09 3.02 -5.16
N VAL A 30 -12.81 3.38 -5.35
CA VAL A 30 -11.67 2.68 -4.76
C VAL A 30 -11.03 3.51 -3.65
N TYR A 31 -11.09 2.99 -2.42
CA TYR A 31 -10.42 3.56 -1.26
C TYR A 31 -8.99 3.04 -1.23
N SER A 32 -8.04 3.90 -1.62
CA SER A 32 -6.66 3.50 -1.87
C SER A 32 -5.67 4.13 -0.89
N ALA A 33 -4.78 3.29 -0.35
CA ALA A 33 -3.63 3.74 0.43
C ALA A 33 -2.33 3.80 -0.40
N ASN A 34 -2.42 3.64 -1.70
CA ASN A 34 -1.29 3.79 -2.62
C ASN A 34 -1.01 5.27 -2.91
N ASP A 35 0.14 5.52 -3.53
CA ASP A 35 0.46 6.84 -4.08
C ASP A 35 -0.34 7.14 -5.37
N ALA A 36 -0.54 8.44 -5.65
CA ALA A 36 -1.36 8.89 -6.76
C ALA A 36 -0.85 8.42 -8.14
N ASN A 37 0.47 8.24 -8.31
CA ASN A 37 1.04 7.78 -9.57
C ASN A 37 0.69 6.32 -9.84
N LEU A 38 0.79 5.46 -8.83
CA LEU A 38 0.37 4.08 -8.97
C LEU A 38 -1.15 3.97 -9.16
N ASN A 39 -1.94 4.74 -8.42
CA ASN A 39 -3.39 4.78 -8.60
C ASN A 39 -3.73 5.13 -10.05
N ARG A 40 -3.20 6.20 -10.58
CA ARG A 40 -3.42 6.62 -11.96
C ARG A 40 -3.02 5.54 -12.96
N PHE A 41 -1.81 4.99 -12.84
CA PHE A 41 -1.31 3.92 -13.72
C PHE A 41 -2.27 2.73 -13.78
N VAL A 42 -2.75 2.24 -12.63
CA VAL A 42 -3.63 1.08 -12.55
C VAL A 42 -5.06 1.42 -12.98
N PHE A 43 -5.61 2.56 -12.53
CA PHE A 43 -7.01 2.92 -12.79
C PHE A 43 -7.25 3.25 -14.26
N GLU A 44 -6.34 3.98 -14.91
CA GLU A 44 -6.41 4.25 -16.36
C GLU A 44 -6.34 2.96 -17.18
N ALA A 45 -5.48 2.00 -16.78
CA ALA A 45 -5.36 0.72 -17.46
C ALA A 45 -6.62 -0.14 -17.26
N PHE A 46 -7.17 -0.19 -16.05
CA PHE A 46 -8.42 -0.87 -15.73
C PHE A 46 -9.61 -0.28 -16.51
N THR A 47 -9.76 1.04 -16.48
CA THR A 47 -10.83 1.74 -17.22
C THR A 47 -10.73 1.50 -18.72
N ARG A 48 -9.52 1.54 -19.30
CA ARG A 48 -9.31 1.28 -20.73
C ARG A 48 -9.70 -0.14 -21.13
N GLU A 49 -9.47 -1.12 -20.25
CA GLU A 49 -9.77 -2.53 -20.53
C GLU A 49 -11.26 -2.87 -20.31
N THR A 50 -11.86 -2.27 -19.27
CA THR A 50 -13.19 -2.70 -18.81
C THR A 50 -14.32 -1.73 -19.14
N GLY A 51 -14.00 -0.48 -19.50
CA GLY A 51 -14.96 0.62 -19.62
C GLY A 51 -15.50 1.12 -18.26
N ILE A 52 -15.03 0.60 -17.12
CA ILE A 52 -15.46 1.01 -15.78
C ILE A 52 -14.60 2.19 -15.33
N GLU A 53 -15.22 3.34 -15.06
CA GLU A 53 -14.56 4.51 -14.52
C GLU A 53 -14.23 4.34 -13.03
N VAL A 54 -13.00 4.65 -12.63
CA VAL A 54 -12.58 4.55 -11.23
C VAL A 54 -12.57 5.92 -10.56
N GLU A 55 -13.29 6.04 -9.46
CA GLU A 55 -13.31 7.21 -8.57
C GLU A 55 -12.39 6.93 -7.36
N PRO A 56 -11.17 7.51 -7.31
CA PRO A 56 -10.26 7.26 -6.21
C PRO A 56 -10.59 8.06 -4.97
N VAL A 57 -10.51 7.42 -3.80
CA VAL A 57 -10.49 8.07 -2.49
C VAL A 57 -9.16 7.74 -1.83
N GLU A 58 -8.25 8.71 -1.82
CA GLU A 58 -6.88 8.50 -1.37
C GLU A 58 -6.68 8.85 0.10
N GLY A 59 -5.91 8.01 0.80
CA GLY A 59 -5.55 8.25 2.20
C GLY A 59 -4.56 7.21 2.71
N GLY A 60 -3.94 7.43 3.86
CA GLY A 60 -3.17 6.37 4.52
C GLY A 60 -4.08 5.22 4.96
N SER A 61 -3.55 4.01 5.12
CA SER A 61 -4.33 2.80 5.43
C SER A 61 -5.27 2.97 6.63
N GLY A 62 -4.81 3.65 7.69
CA GLY A 62 -5.66 3.93 8.86
C GLY A 62 -6.76 4.96 8.56
N VAL A 63 -6.50 5.91 7.66
CA VAL A 63 -7.48 6.94 7.27
C VAL A 63 -8.61 6.32 6.46
N VAL A 64 -8.27 5.51 5.44
CA VAL A 64 -9.30 4.89 4.59
C VAL A 64 -10.17 3.92 5.39
N PHE A 65 -9.62 3.15 6.33
CA PHE A 65 -10.44 2.25 7.15
C PHE A 65 -11.31 2.99 8.17
N ARG A 66 -10.85 4.10 8.75
CA ARG A 66 -11.74 4.95 9.59
C ARG A 66 -12.92 5.46 8.79
N ARG A 67 -12.70 5.85 7.52
CA ARG A 67 -13.77 6.29 6.63
C ARG A 67 -14.76 5.16 6.31
N ILE A 68 -14.27 3.97 5.91
CA ILE A 68 -15.11 2.80 5.67
C ILE A 68 -15.97 2.47 6.92
N ALA A 69 -15.36 2.50 8.10
CA ALA A 69 -16.07 2.25 9.35
C ALA A 69 -17.14 3.29 9.66
N SER A 70 -16.91 4.58 9.34
CA SER A 70 -17.91 5.64 9.51
C SER A 70 -19.07 5.54 8.52
N GLU A 71 -18.84 4.94 7.37
CA GLU A 71 -19.83 4.74 6.30
C GLU A 71 -20.52 3.38 6.36
N ARG A 72 -20.27 2.54 7.37
CA ARG A 72 -20.71 1.12 7.44
C ARG A 72 -22.22 0.90 7.26
N GLU A 73 -23.05 1.86 7.66
CA GLU A 73 -24.53 1.79 7.52
C GLU A 73 -24.99 2.13 6.10
N ARG A 74 -24.18 2.92 5.38
CA ARG A 74 -24.41 3.32 4.00
C ARG A 74 -23.07 3.46 3.27
N PRO A 75 -22.44 2.36 2.86
CA PRO A 75 -21.15 2.38 2.21
C PRO A 75 -21.17 3.19 0.90
N LEU A 76 -20.16 4.02 0.72
CA LEU A 76 -19.96 4.83 -0.48
C LEU A 76 -18.81 4.28 -1.35
N GLY A 77 -17.95 3.43 -0.77
CA GLY A 77 -16.84 2.77 -1.45
C GLY A 77 -17.17 1.34 -1.83
N ASP A 78 -16.50 0.85 -2.87
CA ASP A 78 -16.66 -0.51 -3.40
C ASP A 78 -15.48 -1.40 -3.05
N VAL A 79 -14.26 -0.85 -3.10
CA VAL A 79 -13.01 -1.57 -2.90
C VAL A 79 -12.11 -0.80 -1.94
N VAL A 80 -11.40 -1.52 -1.08
CA VAL A 80 -10.24 -1.02 -0.35
C VAL A 80 -8.97 -1.67 -0.92
N TRP A 81 -7.94 -0.86 -1.26
CA TRP A 81 -6.71 -1.35 -1.90
C TRP A 81 -5.44 -0.69 -1.37
N GLY A 82 -4.35 -1.47 -1.30
CA GLY A 82 -3.03 -0.99 -0.87
C GLY A 82 -2.94 -0.79 0.66
N VAL A 83 -3.68 -1.58 1.43
CA VAL A 83 -3.72 -1.48 2.88
C VAL A 83 -3.05 -2.68 3.54
N SER A 84 -2.41 -2.45 4.69
CA SER A 84 -1.67 -3.50 5.41
C SER A 84 -2.57 -4.65 5.87
N ARG A 85 -2.01 -5.87 5.91
CA ARG A 85 -2.67 -7.09 6.39
C ARG A 85 -3.28 -6.89 7.79
N ALA A 86 -2.55 -6.26 8.70
CA ALA A 86 -3.04 -5.98 10.04
C ALA A 86 -4.37 -5.20 10.05
N LEU A 87 -4.52 -4.21 9.17
CA LEU A 87 -5.75 -3.43 9.06
C LEU A 87 -6.87 -4.19 8.33
N LEU A 88 -6.55 -4.97 7.30
CA LEU A 88 -7.50 -5.86 6.65
C LEU A 88 -8.06 -6.86 7.66
N GLN A 89 -7.20 -7.49 8.47
CA GLN A 89 -7.58 -8.46 9.48
C GLN A 89 -8.43 -7.84 10.59
N THR A 90 -8.01 -6.71 11.15
CA THR A 90 -8.74 -6.00 12.21
C THR A 90 -10.14 -5.57 11.76
N ASN A 91 -10.29 -5.22 10.48
CA ASN A 91 -11.53 -4.68 9.91
C ASN A 91 -12.23 -5.67 8.97
N ARG A 92 -11.91 -6.96 9.05
CA ARG A 92 -12.46 -8.00 8.14
C ARG A 92 -13.98 -8.04 8.11
N GLY A 93 -14.67 -7.65 9.18
CA GLY A 93 -16.12 -7.56 9.25
C GLY A 93 -16.75 -6.50 8.35
N LEU A 94 -15.96 -5.52 7.89
CA LEU A 94 -16.36 -4.49 6.92
C LEU A 94 -16.16 -4.92 5.46
N LEU A 95 -15.60 -6.11 5.24
CA LEU A 95 -15.29 -6.64 3.92
C LEU A 95 -16.22 -7.81 3.56
N ALA A 96 -16.69 -7.82 2.32
CA ALA A 96 -17.47 -8.92 1.77
C ALA A 96 -16.54 -10.06 1.32
N PRO A 97 -16.93 -11.33 1.49
CA PRO A 97 -16.18 -12.45 0.94
C PRO A 97 -16.23 -12.45 -0.58
N TYR A 98 -15.08 -12.59 -1.21
CA TYR A 98 -14.94 -12.77 -2.65
C TYR A 98 -13.69 -13.59 -2.99
N ALA A 99 -13.89 -14.80 -3.49
CA ALA A 99 -12.80 -15.65 -3.95
C ALA A 99 -12.30 -15.17 -5.32
N SER A 100 -11.21 -14.40 -5.34
CA SER A 100 -10.60 -13.97 -6.61
C SER A 100 -10.22 -15.17 -7.48
N LYS A 101 -10.42 -15.03 -8.79
CA LYS A 101 -9.99 -16.03 -9.80
C LYS A 101 -8.49 -16.29 -9.80
N ASN A 102 -7.73 -15.38 -9.21
CA ASN A 102 -6.27 -15.44 -9.12
C ASN A 102 -5.77 -15.93 -7.75
N LYS A 103 -6.65 -16.36 -6.84
CA LYS A 103 -6.28 -16.64 -5.45
C LYS A 103 -5.24 -17.75 -5.28
N ASP A 104 -5.25 -18.76 -6.15
CA ASP A 104 -4.35 -19.91 -6.01
C ASP A 104 -2.88 -19.58 -6.34
N ALA A 105 -2.65 -18.47 -7.03
CA ALA A 105 -1.31 -17.96 -7.24
C ALA A 105 -0.73 -17.17 -6.04
N VAL A 106 -1.57 -16.84 -5.06
CA VAL A 106 -1.18 -16.14 -3.84
C VAL A 106 -1.09 -17.13 -2.69
N PRO A 107 0.04 -17.24 -1.97
CA PRO A 107 0.20 -18.16 -0.85
C PRO A 107 -0.89 -18.00 0.21
N ALA A 108 -1.28 -19.11 0.88
CA ALA A 108 -2.38 -19.13 1.86
C ALA A 108 -2.18 -18.12 3.01
N GLN A 109 -0.94 -17.92 3.45
CA GLN A 109 -0.58 -16.95 4.48
C GLN A 109 -0.85 -15.48 4.10
N PHE A 110 -1.02 -15.20 2.81
CA PHE A 110 -1.36 -13.89 2.26
C PHE A 110 -2.81 -13.79 1.79
N ARG A 111 -3.69 -14.66 2.28
CA ARG A 111 -5.12 -14.67 1.98
C ARG A 111 -5.95 -14.79 3.26
N ASP A 112 -7.11 -14.17 3.29
CA ASP A 112 -8.10 -14.45 4.33
C ASP A 112 -8.73 -15.82 4.08
N PRO A 113 -8.87 -16.70 5.09
CA PRO A 113 -9.46 -18.03 4.91
C PRO A 113 -10.94 -18.00 4.51
N GLU A 114 -11.64 -16.88 4.72
CA GLU A 114 -13.02 -16.65 4.27
C GLU A 114 -13.09 -15.75 3.02
N ASP A 115 -11.98 -15.61 2.28
CA ASP A 115 -11.87 -14.83 1.05
C ASP A 115 -12.30 -13.34 1.20
N ARG A 116 -12.16 -12.71 2.40
CA ARG A 116 -12.54 -11.32 2.61
C ARG A 116 -11.49 -10.33 2.12
N TRP A 117 -10.25 -10.76 2.00
CA TRP A 117 -9.14 -10.00 1.41
C TRP A 117 -8.10 -10.93 0.80
N ILE A 118 -7.32 -10.39 -0.12
CA ILE A 118 -6.21 -11.09 -0.76
C ILE A 118 -5.00 -10.15 -0.88
N GLY A 119 -3.81 -10.70 -0.63
CA GLY A 119 -2.54 -9.99 -0.74
C GLY A 119 -2.17 -9.63 -2.18
N ASN A 120 -1.62 -8.45 -2.33
CA ASN A 120 -1.12 -7.97 -3.63
C ASN A 120 0.39 -7.78 -3.64
N ASN A 121 0.91 -7.11 -2.62
CA ASN A 121 2.31 -6.69 -2.53
C ASN A 121 2.95 -7.17 -1.23
N LEU A 122 4.28 -7.32 -1.29
CA LEU A 122 5.14 -7.44 -0.13
C LEU A 122 6.06 -6.21 -0.09
N HIS A 123 6.15 -5.56 1.04
CA HIS A 123 6.96 -4.37 1.24
C HIS A 123 7.97 -4.59 2.35
N LEU A 124 9.24 -4.43 2.05
CA LEU A 124 10.28 -4.38 3.08
C LEU A 124 10.26 -3.02 3.77
N LEU A 125 10.31 -3.02 5.10
CA LEU A 125 10.57 -1.82 5.88
C LEU A 125 12.07 -1.52 5.80
N VAL A 126 12.41 -0.27 5.50
CA VAL A 126 13.79 0.14 5.22
C VAL A 126 14.08 1.53 5.78
N ILE A 127 15.36 1.88 5.84
CA ILE A 127 15.81 3.24 6.07
C ILE A 127 16.11 3.88 4.73
N LEU A 128 15.61 5.07 4.48
CA LEU A 128 15.97 5.91 3.35
C LEU A 128 17.04 6.90 3.82
N GLN A 129 18.12 7.04 3.07
CA GLN A 129 19.22 7.95 3.33
C GLN A 129 19.38 8.91 2.16
N ASN A 130 19.36 10.21 2.42
CA ASN A 130 19.76 11.21 1.44
C ASN A 130 21.28 11.29 1.35
N THR A 131 21.85 10.88 0.22
CA THR A 131 23.32 10.76 0.06
C THR A 131 24.05 12.10 -0.10
N ARG A 132 23.32 13.22 -0.30
CA ARG A 132 23.89 14.57 -0.29
C ARG A 132 24.01 15.12 1.12
N LEU A 133 23.14 14.69 2.05
CA LEU A 133 23.13 15.17 3.44
C LEU A 133 23.94 14.27 4.36
N VAL A 134 24.02 12.97 4.04
CA VAL A 134 24.80 11.98 4.78
C VAL A 134 25.54 11.13 3.74
N ALA A 135 26.88 11.10 3.80
CA ALA A 135 27.65 10.26 2.90
C ALA A 135 27.21 8.79 2.99
N ALA A 136 27.27 8.07 1.87
CA ALA A 136 26.69 6.74 1.76
C ALA A 136 27.22 5.74 2.80
N GLU A 137 28.49 5.88 3.20
CA GLU A 137 29.18 5.03 4.16
C GLU A 137 29.03 5.49 5.61
N ALA A 138 28.68 6.76 5.84
CA ALA A 138 28.48 7.35 7.15
C ALA A 138 27.06 7.22 7.70
N GLY A 139 26.13 6.72 6.88
CA GLY A 139 24.73 6.52 7.29
C GLY A 139 24.54 5.28 8.16
N PRO A 140 23.31 5.15 8.74
CA PRO A 140 22.95 3.99 9.56
C PRO A 140 22.98 2.71 8.73
N LYS A 141 23.36 1.60 9.37
CA LYS A 141 23.35 0.24 8.80
C LYS A 141 22.32 -0.65 9.47
N THR A 142 21.88 -0.26 10.65
CA THR A 142 20.92 -0.97 11.50
C THR A 142 19.82 -0.02 11.98
N TRP A 143 18.70 -0.56 12.40
CA TRP A 143 17.68 0.23 13.12
C TRP A 143 18.23 0.79 14.43
N THR A 144 19.13 0.04 15.07
CA THR A 144 19.75 0.45 16.33
C THR A 144 20.59 1.71 16.16
N ASP A 145 21.23 1.93 15.01
CA ASP A 145 22.02 3.14 14.72
C ASP A 145 21.15 4.41 14.74
N LEU A 146 19.83 4.29 14.50
CA LEU A 146 18.90 5.42 14.57
C LEU A 146 18.65 5.93 15.98
N LEU A 147 19.08 5.19 17.01
CA LEU A 147 18.99 5.59 18.42
C LEU A 147 20.06 6.62 18.82
N ASP A 148 21.08 6.82 17.97
CA ASP A 148 22.15 7.80 18.24
C ASP A 148 21.56 9.23 18.31
N PRO A 149 21.88 10.01 19.35
CA PRO A 149 21.45 11.41 19.51
C PRO A 149 21.83 12.33 18.34
N GLN A 150 22.86 11.99 17.55
CA GLN A 150 23.20 12.76 16.34
C GLN A 150 22.04 12.90 15.35
N TRP A 151 21.09 11.96 15.38
CA TRP A 151 19.91 11.93 14.51
C TRP A 151 18.71 12.70 15.06
N LYS A 152 18.85 13.38 16.20
CA LYS A 152 17.74 14.13 16.82
C LYS A 152 17.09 15.11 15.83
N GLY A 153 15.79 14.89 15.58
CA GLY A 153 14.97 15.69 14.65
C GLY A 153 15.30 15.51 13.17
N LYS A 154 16.17 14.55 12.82
CA LYS A 154 16.66 14.32 11.44
C LYS A 154 16.04 13.12 10.75
N ILE A 155 15.19 12.34 11.43
CA ILE A 155 14.56 11.16 10.89
C ILE A 155 13.09 11.48 10.57
N ALA A 156 12.71 11.45 9.30
CA ALA A 156 11.30 11.54 8.90
C ALA A 156 10.60 10.21 9.20
N PHE A 157 9.42 10.28 9.82
CA PHE A 157 8.60 9.12 10.12
C PHE A 157 7.11 9.44 9.99
N THR A 158 6.28 8.46 9.67
CA THR A 158 4.82 8.67 9.53
C THR A 158 4.10 8.38 10.84
N ASP A 159 3.01 9.12 11.10
CA ASP A 159 2.11 8.83 12.21
C ASP A 159 1.51 7.41 12.07
N PRO A 160 1.77 6.50 13.03
CA PRO A 160 1.27 5.13 13.00
C PRO A 160 -0.26 4.98 13.03
N ALA A 161 -0.97 6.01 13.49
CA ALA A 161 -2.44 6.03 13.44
C ALA A 161 -2.95 6.17 12.00
N ASN A 162 -2.17 6.80 11.13
CA ASN A 162 -2.53 7.05 9.73
C ASN A 162 -1.93 6.03 8.76
N SER A 163 -0.83 5.37 9.14
CA SER A 163 -0.07 4.45 8.29
C SER A 163 0.06 3.05 8.90
N GLY A 164 -0.36 2.04 8.13
CA GLY A 164 -0.18 0.64 8.54
C GLY A 164 1.29 0.24 8.62
N SER A 165 2.11 0.67 7.65
CA SER A 165 3.55 0.38 7.64
C SER A 165 4.31 1.07 8.79
N ALA A 166 3.93 2.29 9.15
CA ALA A 166 4.52 2.96 10.30
C ALA A 166 4.16 2.25 11.62
N PHE A 167 2.95 1.74 11.75
CA PHE A 167 2.55 0.92 12.89
C PHE A 167 3.38 -0.36 12.95
N SER A 168 3.44 -1.13 11.86
CA SER A 168 4.24 -2.37 11.81
C SER A 168 5.73 -2.11 12.03
N ASN A 169 6.25 -0.95 11.60
CA ASN A 169 7.65 -0.59 11.84
C ASN A 169 7.94 -0.46 13.34
N LEU A 170 7.15 0.29 14.10
CA LEU A 170 7.39 0.46 15.54
C LEU A 170 7.16 -0.83 16.33
N THR A 171 6.16 -1.61 15.97
CA THR A 171 5.87 -2.87 16.66
C THR A 171 6.92 -3.94 16.37
N MET A 172 7.39 -4.03 15.12
CA MET A 172 8.53 -4.86 14.75
C MET A 172 9.79 -4.46 15.52
N LEU A 173 10.07 -3.16 15.62
CA LEU A 173 11.23 -2.66 16.37
C LEU A 173 11.12 -2.94 17.87
N ALA A 174 9.91 -2.83 18.44
CA ALA A 174 9.70 -3.19 19.84
C ALA A 174 10.03 -4.68 20.09
N GLU A 175 9.62 -5.59 19.19
CA GLU A 175 9.99 -7.01 19.29
C GLU A 175 11.48 -7.25 19.05
N LEU A 176 12.04 -6.67 17.98
CA LEU A 176 13.44 -6.81 17.61
C LEU A 176 14.39 -6.38 18.74
N TRP A 177 13.99 -5.38 19.52
CA TRP A 177 14.78 -4.82 20.61
C TRP A 177 14.49 -5.46 21.97
N GLY A 178 13.83 -6.62 22.01
CA GLY A 178 13.67 -7.46 23.20
C GLY A 178 12.26 -7.52 23.77
N GLY A 179 11.28 -6.88 23.11
CA GLY A 179 9.88 -6.90 23.57
C GLY A 179 9.66 -6.15 24.90
N GLY A 180 8.43 -6.23 25.42
CA GLY A 180 8.07 -5.66 26.72
C GLY A 180 8.50 -4.20 26.88
N ASP A 181 8.82 -3.78 28.10
CA ASP A 181 9.22 -2.38 28.36
C ASP A 181 10.58 -2.03 27.76
N ALA A 182 11.53 -2.97 27.72
CA ALA A 182 12.85 -2.74 27.14
C ALA A 182 12.79 -2.37 25.65
N GLY A 183 11.95 -3.06 24.88
CA GLY A 183 11.74 -2.73 23.48
C GLY A 183 11.06 -1.37 23.30
N TRP A 184 10.06 -1.07 24.11
CA TRP A 184 9.34 0.21 24.04
C TRP A 184 10.19 1.40 24.52
N ASP A 185 11.11 1.21 25.46
CA ASP A 185 12.08 2.27 25.86
C ASP A 185 13.00 2.65 24.69
N LYS A 186 13.45 1.67 23.90
CA LYS A 186 14.21 1.95 22.69
C LYS A 186 13.34 2.61 21.61
N VAL A 187 12.10 2.19 21.44
CA VAL A 187 11.14 2.88 20.55
C VAL A 187 10.93 4.34 20.98
N ALA A 188 10.85 4.62 22.28
CA ALA A 188 10.74 5.99 22.79
C ALA A 188 11.98 6.83 22.44
N ARG A 189 13.18 6.27 22.58
CA ARG A 189 14.44 6.93 22.17
C ARG A 189 14.47 7.18 20.67
N LEU A 190 14.03 6.23 19.84
CA LEU A 190 13.89 6.41 18.39
C LEU A 190 12.93 7.55 18.07
N LEU A 191 11.75 7.56 18.66
CA LEU A 191 10.73 8.58 18.43
C LEU A 191 11.20 9.98 18.82
N ALA A 192 12.06 10.12 19.85
CA ALA A 192 12.70 11.38 20.20
C ALA A 192 13.63 11.94 19.11
N ASN A 193 14.15 11.07 18.24
CA ASN A 193 14.96 11.43 17.08
C ASN A 193 14.15 11.74 15.82
N THR A 194 12.82 11.45 15.81
CA THR A 194 11.98 11.56 14.62
C THR A 194 11.22 12.88 14.52
N ARG A 195 10.89 13.23 13.27
CA ARG A 195 9.80 14.16 12.91
C ARG A 195 8.63 13.35 12.37
N VAL A 196 7.55 13.33 13.13
CA VAL A 196 6.33 12.59 12.76
C VAL A 196 5.51 13.41 11.78
N LEU A 197 5.26 12.83 10.60
CA LEU A 197 4.53 13.42 9.48
C LEU A 197 3.17 12.73 9.29
N ASN A 198 2.21 13.43 8.72
CA ASN A 198 0.84 12.91 8.61
C ASN A 198 0.65 11.82 7.55
N ARG A 199 1.55 11.74 6.55
CA ARG A 199 1.43 10.82 5.40
C ARG A 199 2.79 10.20 5.07
N SER A 200 2.78 8.92 4.68
CA SER A 200 4.00 8.20 4.27
C SER A 200 4.67 8.83 3.04
N THR A 201 3.89 9.42 2.13
CA THR A 201 4.42 10.12 0.96
C THR A 201 5.33 11.28 1.34
N LEU A 202 5.06 11.99 2.43
CA LEU A 202 5.89 13.10 2.91
C LEU A 202 7.25 12.63 3.42
N VAL A 203 7.38 11.38 3.89
CA VAL A 203 8.65 10.83 4.35
C VAL A 203 9.62 10.69 3.18
N PHE A 204 9.24 9.96 2.13
CA PHE A 204 10.15 9.72 1.02
C PHE A 204 10.34 10.96 0.14
N GLN A 205 9.34 11.84 0.02
CA GLN A 205 9.49 13.16 -0.60
C GLN A 205 10.47 14.04 0.16
N GLY A 206 10.33 14.14 1.47
CA GLY A 206 11.22 14.95 2.32
C GLY A 206 12.66 14.45 2.29
N VAL A 207 12.89 13.12 2.27
CA VAL A 207 14.22 12.56 2.08
C VAL A 207 14.74 12.82 0.67
N GLY A 208 13.94 12.56 -0.36
CA GLY A 208 14.33 12.75 -1.76
C GLY A 208 14.68 14.21 -2.10
N ASN A 209 13.92 15.15 -1.55
CA ASN A 209 14.13 16.60 -1.75
C ASN A 209 15.22 17.20 -0.84
N GLY A 210 15.75 16.44 0.13
CA GLY A 210 16.80 16.90 1.03
C GLY A 210 16.30 17.70 2.25
N GLU A 211 15.03 17.58 2.61
CA GLU A 211 14.48 18.15 3.85
C GLU A 211 14.92 17.33 5.07
N PHE A 212 15.05 16.02 4.89
CA PHE A 212 15.48 15.09 5.92
C PHE A 212 16.67 14.24 5.43
N PRO A 213 17.72 14.09 6.24
CA PRO A 213 18.81 13.19 5.92
C PRO A 213 18.41 11.71 5.94
N LEU A 214 17.45 11.34 6.79
CA LEU A 214 16.96 9.97 6.95
C LEU A 214 15.43 9.91 6.96
N GLY A 215 14.90 8.73 6.59
CA GLY A 215 13.47 8.43 6.71
C GLY A 215 13.24 6.94 6.96
N MET A 216 12.28 6.61 7.79
CA MET A 216 11.80 5.23 7.96
C MET A 216 10.62 5.02 7.02
N SER A 217 10.76 4.11 6.04
CA SER A 217 9.81 3.99 4.94
C SER A 217 9.79 2.57 4.36
N LEU A 218 9.29 2.47 3.15
CA LEU A 218 9.17 1.23 2.38
C LEU A 218 10.17 1.19 1.24
N GLU A 219 10.68 0.01 0.93
CA GLU A 219 11.66 -0.27 -0.11
C GLU A 219 11.28 0.37 -1.45
N TYR A 220 10.06 0.12 -1.93
CA TYR A 220 9.62 0.62 -3.23
C TYR A 220 9.73 2.13 -3.38
N ALA A 221 9.45 2.86 -2.29
CA ALA A 221 9.49 4.31 -2.31
C ALA A 221 10.91 4.84 -2.52
N GLY A 222 11.88 4.25 -1.81
CA GLY A 222 13.29 4.59 -2.00
C GLY A 222 13.82 4.25 -3.38
N LEU A 223 13.51 3.05 -3.89
CA LEU A 223 13.91 2.61 -5.22
C LEU A 223 13.31 3.48 -6.32
N LEU A 224 12.02 3.83 -6.21
CA LEU A 224 11.35 4.70 -7.17
C LEU A 224 11.99 6.10 -7.21
N TRP A 225 12.32 6.68 -6.06
CA TRP A 225 12.97 7.98 -6.01
C TRP A 225 14.40 7.92 -6.54
N ALA A 226 15.17 6.88 -6.19
CA ALA A 226 16.51 6.66 -6.71
C ALA A 226 16.52 6.47 -8.23
N SER A 227 15.57 5.71 -8.78
CA SER A 227 15.45 5.49 -10.23
C SER A 227 15.10 6.76 -11.01
N ASN A 228 14.47 7.73 -10.35
CA ASN A 228 14.18 9.06 -10.90
C ASN A 228 15.32 10.08 -10.63
N GLY A 229 16.50 9.64 -10.21
CA GLY A 229 17.69 10.48 -10.04
C GLY A 229 17.76 11.24 -8.72
N ALA A 230 16.86 10.98 -7.76
CA ALA A 230 16.98 11.56 -6.43
C ALA A 230 18.17 10.95 -5.68
N PRO A 231 18.87 11.73 -4.82
CA PRO A 231 20.01 11.26 -4.05
C PRO A 231 19.57 10.39 -2.85
N VAL A 232 18.84 9.33 -3.15
CA VAL A 232 18.28 8.41 -2.14
C VAL A 232 18.97 7.06 -2.24
N LYS A 233 19.49 6.59 -1.10
CA LYS A 233 19.96 5.22 -0.90
C LYS A 233 18.94 4.47 -0.05
N VAL A 234 18.58 3.27 -0.49
CA VAL A 234 17.80 2.33 0.33
C VAL A 234 18.76 1.53 1.19
N VAL A 235 18.58 1.58 2.49
CA VAL A 235 19.36 0.80 3.46
C VAL A 235 18.50 -0.31 4.01
N TYR A 236 18.89 -1.54 3.74
CA TYR A 236 18.29 -2.76 4.31
C TYR A 236 18.97 -3.01 5.66
N PRO A 237 18.26 -2.89 6.79
CA PRO A 237 18.88 -2.94 8.11
C PRO A 237 19.49 -4.31 8.41
N GLN A 238 20.76 -4.33 8.81
CA GLN A 238 21.52 -5.57 9.07
C GLN A 238 21.04 -6.30 10.34
N ASP A 239 20.38 -5.60 11.26
CA ASP A 239 19.72 -6.20 12.44
C ASP A 239 18.41 -6.90 12.06
N GLY A 240 17.86 -6.64 10.87
CA GLY A 240 16.73 -7.36 10.29
C GLY A 240 15.51 -6.49 10.04
N THR A 241 14.60 -6.98 9.22
CA THR A 241 13.35 -6.31 8.85
C THR A 241 12.24 -7.31 8.59
N ILE A 242 11.05 -6.84 8.23
CA ILE A 242 9.92 -7.69 7.82
C ILE A 242 9.48 -7.38 6.38
N ALA A 243 8.89 -8.39 5.74
CA ALA A 243 8.16 -8.23 4.50
C ALA A 243 6.66 -8.08 4.82
N GLN A 244 6.21 -6.84 4.95
CA GLN A 244 4.81 -6.53 5.23
C GLN A 244 3.94 -6.77 4.00
N MET A 245 2.84 -7.49 4.15
CA MET A 245 1.86 -7.69 3.09
C MET A 245 0.86 -6.54 3.05
N GLU A 246 0.56 -6.06 1.85
CA GLU A 246 -0.58 -5.21 1.54
C GLU A 246 -1.55 -5.92 0.60
N GLY A 247 -2.83 -5.63 0.73
CA GLY A 247 -3.85 -6.33 -0.04
C GLY A 247 -5.02 -5.47 -0.48
N VAL A 248 -6.02 -6.17 -1.00
CA VAL A 248 -7.27 -5.65 -1.53
C VAL A 248 -8.45 -6.43 -0.96
N GLY A 249 -9.58 -5.77 -0.75
CA GLY A 249 -10.84 -6.39 -0.36
C GLY A 249 -12.03 -5.63 -0.93
N VAL A 250 -13.15 -6.35 -1.11
CA VAL A 250 -14.43 -5.77 -1.49
C VAL A 250 -15.10 -5.19 -0.24
N ILE A 251 -15.56 -3.95 -0.28
CA ILE A 251 -16.27 -3.33 0.85
C ILE A 251 -17.68 -3.92 0.94
N LYS A 252 -18.08 -4.37 2.12
CA LYS A 252 -19.39 -4.97 2.36
C LYS A 252 -20.50 -3.92 2.15
N GLY A 253 -21.45 -4.23 1.27
CA GLY A 253 -22.56 -3.34 0.96
C GLY A 253 -22.21 -2.16 0.05
N GLY A 254 -21.02 -2.17 -0.56
CA GLY A 254 -20.64 -1.19 -1.59
C GLY A 254 -21.63 -1.15 -2.75
N PRO A 255 -21.83 0.02 -3.40
CA PRO A 255 -22.88 0.19 -4.41
C PRO A 255 -22.65 -0.60 -5.71
N ASN A 256 -21.38 -0.97 -6.02
CA ASN A 256 -21.02 -1.60 -7.31
C ASN A 256 -20.28 -2.93 -7.12
N PRO A 257 -20.89 -3.98 -6.53
CA PRO A 257 -20.18 -5.22 -6.16
C PRO A 257 -19.56 -5.95 -7.35
N ASP A 258 -20.20 -5.97 -8.52
CA ASP A 258 -19.66 -6.63 -9.72
C ASP A 258 -18.41 -5.93 -10.25
N ALA A 259 -18.40 -4.59 -10.24
CA ALA A 259 -17.25 -3.79 -10.62
C ALA A 259 -16.10 -4.00 -9.61
N ALA A 260 -16.42 -4.07 -8.31
CA ALA A 260 -15.46 -4.35 -7.24
C ALA A 260 -14.77 -5.72 -7.42
N GLN A 261 -15.55 -6.77 -7.71
CA GLN A 261 -15.02 -8.11 -7.98
C GLN A 261 -14.11 -8.13 -9.21
N LYS A 262 -14.52 -7.46 -10.29
CA LYS A 262 -13.68 -7.32 -11.49
C LYS A 262 -12.37 -6.61 -11.19
N PHE A 263 -12.38 -5.58 -10.35
CA PHE A 263 -11.16 -4.89 -9.95
C PHE A 263 -10.25 -5.77 -9.10
N VAL A 264 -10.80 -6.53 -8.14
CA VAL A 264 -10.03 -7.48 -7.32
C VAL A 264 -9.38 -8.55 -8.20
N ASP A 265 -10.09 -9.08 -9.19
CA ASP A 265 -9.50 -10.02 -10.16
C ASP A 265 -8.41 -9.36 -11.00
N TYR A 266 -8.68 -8.18 -11.55
CA TYR A 266 -7.75 -7.43 -12.40
C TYR A 266 -6.44 -7.14 -11.68
N ILE A 267 -6.51 -6.55 -10.47
CA ILE A 267 -5.32 -6.15 -9.73
C ILE A 267 -4.45 -7.34 -9.31
N ASN A 268 -5.02 -8.56 -9.26
CA ASN A 268 -4.31 -9.78 -8.92
C ASN A 268 -3.86 -10.60 -10.14
N ARG A 269 -4.10 -10.16 -11.36
CA ARG A 269 -3.59 -10.82 -12.57
C ARG A 269 -2.06 -10.80 -12.61
N LYS A 270 -1.48 -11.82 -13.25
CA LYS A 270 -0.02 -11.98 -13.39
C LYS A 270 0.60 -10.79 -14.13
N ASP A 271 0.09 -10.47 -15.31
CA ASP A 271 0.57 -9.37 -16.16
C ASP A 271 0.46 -8.00 -15.47
N VAL A 272 -0.64 -7.76 -14.74
CA VAL A 272 -0.83 -6.53 -13.97
C VAL A 272 0.18 -6.44 -12.82
N ARG A 273 0.44 -7.55 -12.11
CA ARG A 273 1.44 -7.59 -11.04
C ARG A 273 2.86 -7.38 -11.56
N GLU A 274 3.20 -7.97 -12.72
CA GLU A 274 4.48 -7.72 -13.40
C GLU A 274 4.63 -6.26 -13.81
N ALA A 275 3.57 -5.66 -14.38
CA ALA A 275 3.58 -4.24 -14.75
C ALA A 275 3.78 -3.33 -13.53
N ILE A 276 3.11 -3.60 -12.42
CA ILE A 276 3.25 -2.84 -11.16
C ILE A 276 4.65 -3.01 -10.57
N LEU A 277 5.22 -4.21 -10.59
CA LEU A 277 6.60 -4.44 -10.14
C LEU A 277 7.58 -3.57 -10.93
N ARG A 278 7.46 -3.52 -12.25
CA ARG A 278 8.34 -2.73 -13.13
C ARG A 278 8.14 -1.23 -13.00
N PHE A 279 6.87 -0.79 -12.88
CA PHE A 279 6.51 0.63 -12.79
C PHE A 279 6.80 1.23 -11.42
N ALA A 280 6.48 0.51 -10.35
CA ALA A 280 6.45 1.04 -8.98
C ALA A 280 7.33 0.26 -7.99
N PHE A 281 8.17 -0.66 -8.42
CA PHE A 281 9.06 -1.47 -7.57
C PHE A 281 8.33 -2.23 -6.46
N ARG A 282 7.05 -2.61 -6.68
CA ARG A 282 6.26 -3.31 -5.67
C ARG A 282 6.37 -4.81 -5.86
N ARG A 283 7.00 -5.48 -4.90
CA ARG A 283 7.12 -6.95 -4.90
C ARG A 283 5.76 -7.58 -4.90
N PRO A 284 5.45 -8.50 -5.84
CA PRO A 284 4.17 -9.19 -5.86
C PRO A 284 4.07 -10.19 -4.71
N ALA A 285 2.87 -10.34 -4.14
CA ALA A 285 2.56 -11.43 -3.21
C ALA A 285 2.34 -12.79 -3.92
N ARG A 286 2.21 -12.79 -5.25
CA ARG A 286 2.10 -14.02 -6.07
C ARG A 286 3.41 -14.78 -6.11
N GLN A 287 3.31 -16.13 -6.16
CA GLN A 287 4.48 -17.02 -6.21
C GLN A 287 4.85 -17.51 -7.62
N ASP A 288 4.03 -17.20 -8.64
CA ASP A 288 4.18 -17.69 -10.01
C ASP A 288 4.81 -16.66 -10.97
N LEU A 289 5.40 -15.57 -10.42
CA LEU A 289 6.20 -14.61 -11.17
C LEU A 289 7.67 -15.02 -11.16
N ASP A 290 8.34 -14.76 -12.28
CA ASP A 290 9.80 -14.84 -12.34
C ASP A 290 10.42 -13.61 -11.66
N LEU A 291 10.97 -13.81 -10.48
CA LEU A 291 11.65 -12.78 -9.70
C LEU A 291 13.18 -12.85 -9.78
N THR A 292 13.72 -13.57 -10.76
CA THR A 292 15.18 -13.66 -10.99
C THR A 292 15.78 -12.35 -11.51
N LYS A 293 14.94 -11.51 -12.15
CA LYS A 293 15.32 -10.19 -12.67
C LYS A 293 14.47 -9.09 -12.04
N LEU A 294 14.82 -8.73 -10.82
CA LEU A 294 14.16 -7.64 -10.11
C LEU A 294 14.62 -6.27 -10.62
N PRO A 295 13.72 -5.27 -10.74
CA PRO A 295 14.08 -3.95 -11.22
C PRO A 295 14.85 -3.13 -10.18
N GLY A 296 15.64 -2.12 -10.66
CA GLY A 296 16.19 -1.06 -9.83
C GLY A 296 17.15 -1.47 -8.73
N GLY A 297 17.81 -2.64 -8.87
CA GLY A 297 18.74 -3.12 -7.85
C GLY A 297 18.04 -3.65 -6.58
N MET A 298 16.76 -4.02 -6.67
CA MET A 298 16.08 -4.75 -5.59
C MET A 298 16.82 -6.05 -5.29
N PRO A 299 17.19 -6.34 -4.04
CA PRO A 299 17.75 -7.65 -3.68
C PRO A 299 16.69 -8.75 -3.78
N SER A 300 17.10 -10.01 -3.90
CA SER A 300 16.21 -11.13 -3.61
C SER A 300 15.74 -11.06 -2.15
N LEU A 301 14.53 -11.56 -1.85
CA LEU A 301 14.10 -11.68 -0.46
C LEU A 301 15.00 -12.59 0.36
N ALA A 302 15.66 -13.57 -0.29
CA ALA A 302 16.62 -14.47 0.36
C ALA A 302 17.90 -13.74 0.80
N ASP A 303 18.24 -12.62 0.18
CA ASP A 303 19.41 -11.81 0.51
C ASP A 303 19.13 -10.76 1.62
N VAL A 304 17.86 -10.64 2.05
CA VAL A 304 17.46 -9.72 3.11
C VAL A 304 17.22 -10.48 4.40
N LYS A 305 17.80 -10.01 5.50
CA LYS A 305 17.57 -10.59 6.82
C LYS A 305 16.16 -10.28 7.27
N LEU A 306 15.24 -11.25 7.09
CA LEU A 306 13.89 -11.17 7.62
C LEU A 306 13.86 -11.70 9.06
N VAL A 307 13.08 -11.04 9.93
CA VAL A 307 12.86 -11.45 11.33
C VAL A 307 11.42 -11.93 11.52
N GLY A 308 11.23 -12.75 12.56
CA GLY A 308 9.89 -13.13 12.99
C GLY A 308 9.11 -11.91 13.48
N TYR A 309 7.80 -11.89 13.23
CA TYR A 309 6.93 -10.80 13.63
C TYR A 309 5.50 -11.30 13.82
N ASP A 310 4.95 -11.07 15.02
CA ASP A 310 3.57 -11.44 15.37
C ASP A 310 2.57 -10.38 14.86
N GLU A 311 2.37 -10.34 13.53
CA GLU A 311 1.47 -9.37 12.91
C GLU A 311 0.03 -9.49 13.42
N ASP A 312 -0.47 -10.72 13.65
CA ASP A 312 -1.85 -10.95 14.10
C ASP A 312 -2.03 -10.53 15.56
N GLY A 313 -1.07 -10.81 16.42
CA GLY A 313 -1.11 -10.35 17.81
C GLY A 313 -1.04 -8.82 17.92
N TRP A 314 -0.26 -8.17 17.07
CA TRP A 314 -0.23 -6.69 17.02
C TRP A 314 -1.50 -6.11 16.40
N ALA A 315 -2.09 -6.76 15.41
CA ALA A 315 -3.36 -6.37 14.85
C ALA A 315 -4.48 -6.41 15.90
N ALA A 316 -4.53 -7.46 16.70
CA ALA A 316 -5.51 -7.63 17.78
C ALA A 316 -5.39 -6.56 18.87
N ARG A 317 -4.18 -6.11 19.17
CA ARG A 317 -3.88 -5.08 20.20
C ARG A 317 -3.67 -3.69 19.62
N ARG A 318 -4.08 -3.45 18.36
CA ARG A 318 -3.75 -2.21 17.64
C ARG A 318 -4.19 -0.94 18.38
N ALA A 319 -5.40 -0.90 18.93
CA ALA A 319 -5.94 0.28 19.60
C ALA A 319 -5.12 0.66 20.84
N GLU A 320 -4.83 -0.33 21.69
CA GLU A 320 -3.99 -0.17 22.88
C GLU A 320 -2.57 0.28 22.51
N THR A 321 -1.99 -0.39 21.51
CA THR A 321 -0.63 -0.07 21.02
C THR A 321 -0.54 1.36 20.48
N LEU A 322 -1.54 1.81 19.73
CA LEU A 322 -1.58 3.19 19.24
C LEU A 322 -1.67 4.20 20.38
N GLN A 323 -2.45 3.89 21.44
CA GLN A 323 -2.51 4.74 22.62
C GLN A 323 -1.13 4.83 23.31
N LYS A 324 -0.44 3.68 23.50
CA LYS A 324 0.92 3.65 24.05
C LYS A 324 1.91 4.49 23.23
N ILE A 325 1.85 4.36 21.88
CA ILE A 325 2.71 5.16 20.99
C ILE A 325 2.42 6.66 21.13
N GLN A 326 1.15 7.06 21.18
CA GLN A 326 0.76 8.45 21.36
C GLN A 326 1.27 9.01 22.70
N ASP A 327 1.21 8.23 23.76
CA ASP A 327 1.73 8.61 25.09
C ASP A 327 3.26 8.79 25.06
N ILE A 328 3.97 7.93 24.33
CA ILE A 328 5.41 8.06 24.10
C ILE A 328 5.71 9.35 23.34
N VAL A 329 5.04 9.58 22.22
CA VAL A 329 5.23 10.78 21.39
C VAL A 329 4.99 12.07 22.18
N ARG A 330 3.96 12.10 23.04
CA ARG A 330 3.69 13.26 23.92
C ARG A 330 4.81 13.52 24.94
N ARG A 331 5.44 12.46 25.45
CA ARG A 331 6.53 12.58 26.45
C ARG A 331 7.89 12.90 25.84
N THR A 332 8.08 12.62 24.56
CA THR A 332 9.38 12.80 23.88
C THR A 332 9.49 14.10 23.07
N ARG A 333 8.42 14.83 22.95
CA ARG A 333 8.37 16.18 22.33
C ARG A 333 8.51 17.28 23.37
#